data_744334719d906758bb10e763f054fc7d
#
_entry.id   744334719d906758bb10e763f054fc7d
#
_cell.length_a   1.000
_cell.length_b   1.000
_cell.length_c   1.000
_cell.angle_alpha   90.00
_cell.angle_beta   90.00
_cell.angle_gamma   90.00
#
_symmetry.space_group_name_H-M   'P 1'
#
loop_
_entity.id
_entity.type
_entity.pdbx_description
1 polymer ?
#
loop_
_entity_poly.entity_id
_entity_poly.type
_entity_poly.pdbx_seq_one_letter_code
_entity_poly.pdbx_strand_id
1 'polypeptide(L)'
;MNNHRAAEKIKELLSNGNIYEKDGLYYCSVCDSRVSQPSFPAGTYLLSACSKCSGIEEHNTERKSWFYDHGVHERKKDCFSDKRSLDNTFENDNGTNKVVTSIIIENYLKNFEEYRKIGKGVLLWGASGTGKTFYADAILNRLVEMGYTAKKYSLPKQISVFRNKQYTESIIAELKKYSVVCIDDLGAEKETASMIEFVYSVINELYAQKIPVIFTTNLNYEEIKKCPADKGMGRIYSRVVGSCFPIEVNKTNQRFEEIKGVAPIWNERNAQLKKQGAFND
;
A
#
# COMPACT_ATOMS: atom_id res chain seq x y z
N MET A 1 19.78 -18.41 -13.55
CA MET A 1 18.83 -19.35 -14.20
C MET A 1 17.67 -18.68 -14.93
N ASN A 2 17.43 -17.39 -14.79
CA ASN A 2 16.20 -16.74 -15.30
C ASN A 2 16.28 -16.15 -16.71
N ASN A 3 17.48 -15.85 -17.25
CA ASN A 3 17.60 -15.27 -18.60
C ASN A 3 17.30 -16.27 -19.72
N HIS A 4 17.48 -17.57 -19.49
CA HIS A 4 17.23 -18.60 -20.50
C HIS A 4 15.73 -18.77 -20.79
N ARG A 5 14.88 -18.77 -19.75
CA ARG A 5 13.42 -18.90 -19.91
C ARG A 5 12.79 -17.67 -20.58
N ALA A 6 13.35 -16.48 -20.33
CA ALA A 6 12.89 -15.27 -20.98
C ALA A 6 13.18 -15.28 -22.49
N ALA A 7 14.37 -15.71 -22.88
CA ALA A 7 14.75 -15.84 -24.28
C ALA A 7 13.93 -16.91 -25.02
N GLU A 8 13.61 -18.02 -24.36
CA GLU A 8 12.75 -19.07 -24.92
C GLU A 8 11.32 -18.56 -25.14
N LYS A 9 10.78 -17.78 -24.20
CA LYS A 9 9.43 -17.23 -24.34
C LYS A 9 9.34 -16.18 -25.46
N ILE A 10 10.35 -15.35 -25.63
CA ILE A 10 10.41 -14.41 -26.77
C ILE A 10 10.45 -15.19 -28.09
N LYS A 11 11.26 -16.24 -28.17
CA LYS A 11 11.31 -17.11 -29.36
C LYS A 11 9.96 -17.77 -29.66
N GLU A 12 9.26 -18.23 -28.64
CA GLU A 12 7.91 -18.81 -28.79
C GLU A 12 6.91 -17.78 -29.31
N LEU A 13 6.91 -16.55 -28.78
CA LEU A 13 6.01 -15.49 -29.20
C LEU A 13 6.30 -14.98 -30.63
N LEU A 14 7.59 -14.95 -31.01
CA LEU A 14 8.01 -14.64 -32.39
C LEU A 14 7.61 -15.76 -33.34
N SER A 15 7.80 -17.03 -32.96
CA SER A 15 7.44 -18.18 -33.78
C SER A 15 5.94 -18.33 -34.01
N ASN A 16 5.13 -17.90 -33.02
CA ASN A 16 3.66 -17.92 -33.10
C ASN A 16 3.09 -16.71 -33.81
N GLY A 17 3.92 -15.76 -34.29
CA GLY A 17 3.50 -14.57 -34.99
C GLY A 17 2.74 -13.54 -34.13
N ASN A 18 2.80 -13.67 -32.81
CA ASN A 18 2.10 -12.76 -31.90
C ASN A 18 2.81 -11.42 -31.71
N ILE A 19 4.12 -11.41 -31.89
CA ILE A 19 4.97 -10.24 -31.88
C ILE A 19 5.98 -10.31 -33.03
N TYR A 20 6.51 -9.17 -33.44
CA TYR A 20 7.63 -9.07 -34.36
C TYR A 20 8.71 -8.12 -33.82
N GLU A 21 9.93 -8.31 -34.27
CA GLU A 21 11.08 -7.49 -33.90
C GLU A 21 11.37 -6.43 -34.97
N LYS A 22 11.57 -5.19 -34.56
CA LYS A 22 12.03 -4.10 -35.41
C LYS A 22 12.97 -3.22 -34.59
N ASP A 23 14.16 -2.97 -35.11
CA ASP A 23 15.20 -2.12 -34.50
C ASP A 23 15.54 -2.52 -33.04
N GLY A 24 15.59 -3.83 -32.75
CA GLY A 24 15.87 -4.38 -31.42
C GLY A 24 14.74 -4.20 -30.41
N LEU A 25 13.55 -3.83 -30.88
CA LEU A 25 12.35 -3.66 -30.07
C LEU A 25 11.26 -4.60 -30.56
N TYR A 26 10.37 -5.01 -29.66
CA TYR A 26 9.29 -5.93 -29.97
C TYR A 26 7.96 -5.17 -30.10
N TYR A 27 7.15 -5.54 -31.08
CA TYR A 27 5.87 -4.95 -31.42
C TYR A 27 4.79 -6.01 -31.52
N CYS A 28 3.57 -5.65 -31.20
CA CYS A 28 2.40 -6.51 -31.38
C CYS A 28 2.07 -6.61 -32.87
N SER A 29 1.95 -7.83 -33.39
CA SER A 29 1.63 -8.09 -34.80
C SER A 29 0.20 -7.68 -35.21
N VAL A 30 -0.69 -7.42 -34.25
CA VAL A 30 -2.09 -7.07 -34.50
C VAL A 30 -2.32 -5.55 -34.55
N CYS A 31 -1.67 -4.77 -33.67
CA CYS A 31 -1.95 -3.33 -33.54
C CYS A 31 -0.71 -2.44 -33.63
N ASP A 32 0.45 -3.02 -33.92
CA ASP A 32 1.72 -2.31 -34.07
C ASP A 32 2.19 -1.51 -32.82
N SER A 33 1.57 -1.77 -31.68
CA SER A 33 1.98 -1.12 -30.45
C SER A 33 3.24 -1.79 -29.90
N ARG A 34 4.18 -0.95 -29.42
CA ARG A 34 5.41 -1.42 -28.78
C ARG A 34 5.06 -2.25 -27.55
N VAL A 35 5.58 -3.45 -27.49
CA VAL A 35 5.52 -4.34 -26.35
C VAL A 35 6.68 -3.98 -25.45
N SER A 36 6.45 -3.14 -24.44
CA SER A 36 7.49 -2.72 -23.50
C SER A 36 7.92 -3.90 -22.64
N GLN A 37 9.24 -4.13 -22.58
CA GLN A 37 9.81 -4.89 -21.47
C GLN A 37 9.71 -4.01 -20.22
N PRO A 38 9.05 -4.45 -19.16
CA PRO A 38 9.24 -3.79 -17.87
C PRO A 38 10.67 -4.11 -17.41
N SER A 39 11.48 -3.07 -17.25
CA SER A 39 12.77 -3.16 -16.58
C SER A 39 12.50 -3.33 -15.09
N PHE A 40 12.47 -4.57 -14.63
CA PHE A 40 12.49 -4.88 -13.21
C PHE A 40 13.91 -5.25 -12.77
N PRO A 41 14.40 -4.72 -11.66
CA PRO A 41 15.61 -5.22 -11.05
C PRO A 41 15.36 -6.65 -10.56
N ALA A 42 16.14 -7.57 -11.07
CA ALA A 42 16.27 -8.95 -10.63
C ALA A 42 14.96 -9.75 -10.56
N GLY A 43 14.59 -10.34 -11.66
CA GLY A 43 13.65 -11.44 -11.68
C GLY A 43 12.34 -11.20 -12.38
N THR A 44 12.40 -10.98 -13.69
CA THR A 44 11.39 -11.44 -14.62
C THR A 44 10.00 -10.83 -14.58
N TYR A 45 9.46 -10.39 -15.66
CA TYR A 45 8.59 -11.18 -16.56
C TYR A 45 7.95 -10.24 -17.56
N LEU A 46 8.10 -10.49 -18.57
CA LEU A 46 7.74 -10.89 -19.85
C LEU A 46 6.27 -10.86 -20.15
N LEU A 47 6.02 -9.94 -21.08
CA LEU A 47 5.15 -10.13 -22.22
C LEU A 47 3.79 -10.78 -21.89
N SER A 48 2.99 -10.01 -21.21
CA SER A 48 1.57 -10.09 -21.47
C SER A 48 1.29 -9.52 -22.86
N ALA A 49 0.37 -10.11 -23.59
CA ALA A 49 -0.16 -9.59 -24.83
C ALA A 49 -0.43 -8.09 -24.73
N CYS A 50 -0.27 -7.37 -25.85
CA CYS A 50 -0.53 -5.96 -25.97
C CYS A 50 -1.84 -5.56 -25.27
N SER A 51 -1.77 -4.63 -24.32
CA SER A 51 -2.93 -4.14 -23.58
C SER A 51 -4.02 -3.50 -24.44
N LYS A 52 -3.73 -3.23 -25.72
CA LYS A 52 -4.70 -2.70 -26.69
C LYS A 52 -5.39 -3.78 -27.51
N CYS A 53 -4.84 -5.00 -27.59
CA CYS A 53 -5.38 -6.09 -28.39
C CYS A 53 -6.06 -7.14 -27.54
N SER A 54 -7.01 -6.77 -26.74
CA SER A 54 -7.82 -7.67 -25.90
C SER A 54 -8.76 -8.60 -26.69
N GLY A 55 -8.61 -8.70 -28.00
CA GLY A 55 -9.47 -9.51 -28.86
C GLY A 55 -9.02 -10.96 -29.08
N ILE A 56 -7.94 -11.43 -28.44
CA ILE A 56 -7.55 -12.85 -28.45
C ILE A 56 -7.83 -13.42 -27.05
N GLU A 57 -9.08 -13.38 -26.66
CA GLU A 57 -9.48 -13.50 -25.25
C GLU A 57 -9.68 -14.92 -24.70
N GLU A 58 -9.81 -15.96 -25.49
CA GLU A 58 -10.31 -17.23 -24.92
C GLU A 58 -9.26 -18.24 -24.44
N HIS A 59 -7.99 -18.17 -24.88
CA HIS A 59 -6.96 -19.11 -24.42
C HIS A 59 -5.93 -18.54 -23.43
N ASN A 60 -6.04 -17.26 -23.06
CA ASN A 60 -5.06 -16.58 -22.21
C ASN A 60 -5.56 -16.24 -20.81
N THR A 61 -6.84 -16.44 -20.51
CA THR A 61 -7.43 -16.04 -19.22
C THR A 61 -6.84 -16.76 -18.02
N GLU A 62 -6.64 -18.07 -18.09
CA GLU A 62 -6.06 -18.83 -16.98
C GLU A 62 -4.57 -18.54 -16.77
N ARG A 63 -3.78 -18.40 -17.86
CA ARG A 63 -2.36 -18.01 -17.76
C ARG A 63 -2.18 -16.56 -17.33
N LYS A 64 -3.01 -15.62 -17.84
CA LYS A 64 -3.00 -14.22 -17.41
C LYS A 64 -3.35 -14.12 -15.92
N SER A 65 -4.37 -14.85 -15.46
CA SER A 65 -4.76 -14.92 -14.07
C SER A 65 -3.59 -15.40 -13.20
N TRP A 66 -2.98 -16.53 -13.56
CA TRP A 66 -1.87 -17.08 -12.78
C TRP A 66 -0.68 -16.13 -12.65
N PHE A 67 -0.22 -15.51 -13.76
CA PHE A 67 0.89 -14.55 -13.74
C PHE A 67 0.52 -13.26 -13.03
N TYR A 68 -0.71 -12.80 -13.20
CA TYR A 68 -1.23 -11.64 -12.52
C TYR A 68 -1.29 -11.90 -11.01
N ASP A 69 -1.88 -13.01 -10.60
CA ASP A 69 -2.06 -13.38 -9.20
C ASP A 69 -0.73 -13.60 -8.47
N HIS A 70 0.24 -14.28 -9.13
CA HIS A 70 1.58 -14.45 -8.56
C HIS A 70 2.34 -13.12 -8.47
N GLY A 71 2.27 -12.27 -9.48
CA GLY A 71 2.87 -10.95 -9.45
C GLY A 71 2.23 -10.04 -8.41
N VAL A 72 0.92 -10.09 -8.23
CA VAL A 72 0.19 -9.38 -7.18
C VAL A 72 0.62 -9.90 -5.80
N HIS A 73 0.68 -11.21 -5.63
CA HIS A 73 1.07 -11.83 -4.37
C HIS A 73 2.47 -11.41 -3.91
N GLU A 74 3.46 -11.44 -4.80
CA GLU A 74 4.81 -10.99 -4.48
C GLU A 74 4.87 -9.49 -4.17
N ARG A 75 4.15 -8.65 -4.92
CA ARG A 75 4.05 -7.22 -4.60
C ARG A 75 3.37 -6.95 -3.26
N LYS A 76 2.33 -7.74 -2.90
CA LYS A 76 1.70 -7.65 -1.58
C LYS A 76 2.67 -8.04 -0.46
N LYS A 77 3.48 -9.08 -0.64
CA LYS A 77 4.54 -9.45 0.32
C LYS A 77 5.61 -8.36 0.47
N ASP A 78 5.97 -7.69 -0.61
CA ASP A 78 6.90 -6.56 -0.54
C ASP A 78 6.27 -5.34 0.13
N CYS A 79 4.98 -5.08 -0.15
CA CYS A 79 4.24 -3.97 0.46
C CYS A 79 4.10 -4.10 1.97
N PHE A 80 3.75 -5.29 2.46
CA PHE A 80 3.38 -5.52 3.85
C PHE A 80 4.39 -6.39 4.59
N SER A 81 4.73 -6.00 5.81
CA SER A 81 5.58 -6.79 6.71
C SER A 81 4.80 -7.76 7.61
N ASP A 82 3.47 -7.69 7.61
CA ASP A 82 2.61 -8.51 8.46
C ASP A 82 1.45 -9.14 7.66
N LYS A 83 0.99 -10.32 8.12
CA LYS A 83 -0.08 -11.08 7.45
C LYS A 83 -1.45 -10.42 7.56
N ARG A 84 -1.74 -9.73 8.67
CA ARG A 84 -3.04 -9.10 8.89
C ARG A 84 -3.34 -8.03 7.84
N SER A 85 -2.32 -7.27 7.46
CA SER A 85 -2.46 -6.25 6.41
C SER A 85 -2.83 -6.82 5.05
N LEU A 86 -2.48 -8.08 4.76
CA LEU A 86 -2.89 -8.76 3.51
C LEU A 86 -4.40 -9.02 3.45
N ASP A 87 -5.02 -9.25 4.60
CA ASP A 87 -6.45 -9.56 4.73
C ASP A 87 -7.32 -8.29 4.82
N ASN A 88 -6.70 -7.13 5.05
CA ASN A 88 -7.39 -5.84 5.11
C ASN A 88 -7.71 -5.36 3.68
N THR A 89 -8.85 -5.79 3.14
CA THR A 89 -9.35 -5.42 1.81
C THR A 89 -10.75 -4.81 1.91
N PHE A 90 -11.21 -4.13 0.85
CA PHE A 90 -12.57 -3.57 0.82
C PHE A 90 -13.66 -4.66 0.80
N GLU A 91 -13.34 -5.85 0.32
CA GLU A 91 -14.21 -7.02 0.34
C GLU A 91 -14.43 -7.53 1.76
N ASN A 92 -13.43 -7.36 2.64
CA ASN A 92 -13.47 -7.73 4.05
C ASN A 92 -13.95 -6.57 4.96
N ASP A 93 -14.35 -5.43 4.39
CA ASP A 93 -14.95 -4.33 5.15
C ASP A 93 -16.31 -4.80 5.71
N ASN A 94 -16.45 -4.73 7.03
CA ASN A 94 -17.70 -5.06 7.71
C ASN A 94 -18.87 -4.11 7.40
N GLY A 95 -18.66 -3.16 6.48
CA GLY A 95 -19.68 -2.21 6.02
C GLY A 95 -20.06 -1.15 7.05
N THR A 96 -19.30 -1.05 8.13
CA THR A 96 -19.61 -0.09 9.19
C THR A 96 -19.35 1.36 8.81
N ASN A 97 -18.53 1.64 7.78
CA ASN A 97 -18.27 3.01 7.30
C ASN A 97 -18.37 3.16 5.77
N LYS A 98 -19.57 2.89 5.25
CA LYS A 98 -19.84 2.96 3.81
C LYS A 98 -19.47 4.29 3.16
N VAL A 99 -19.58 5.40 3.90
CA VAL A 99 -19.22 6.74 3.40
C VAL A 99 -17.71 6.82 3.14
N VAL A 100 -16.89 6.40 4.10
CA VAL A 100 -15.41 6.38 3.92
C VAL A 100 -15.02 5.46 2.78
N THR A 101 -15.58 4.25 2.73
CA THR A 101 -15.34 3.28 1.66
C THR A 101 -15.69 3.87 0.29
N SER A 102 -16.87 4.51 0.15
CA SER A 102 -17.29 5.15 -1.09
C SER A 102 -16.37 6.31 -1.50
N ILE A 103 -15.98 7.18 -0.59
CA ILE A 103 -15.04 8.28 -0.88
C ILE A 103 -13.71 7.72 -1.40
N ILE A 104 -13.19 6.69 -0.76
CA ILE A 104 -11.91 6.08 -1.17
C ILE A 104 -12.03 5.44 -2.55
N ILE A 105 -13.03 4.60 -2.78
CA ILE A 105 -13.17 3.84 -4.03
C ILE A 105 -13.55 4.78 -5.18
N GLU A 106 -14.62 5.57 -5.00
CA GLU A 106 -15.22 6.33 -6.09
C GLU A 106 -14.42 7.59 -6.45
N ASN A 107 -13.72 8.18 -5.50
CA ASN A 107 -12.95 9.38 -5.74
C ASN A 107 -11.45 9.08 -5.83
N TYR A 108 -10.81 8.56 -4.76
CA TYR A 108 -9.36 8.45 -4.73
C TYR A 108 -8.83 7.35 -5.67
N LEU A 109 -9.34 6.11 -5.55
CA LEU A 109 -8.81 4.99 -6.33
C LEU A 109 -9.14 5.11 -7.83
N LYS A 110 -10.35 5.53 -8.18
CA LYS A 110 -10.71 5.75 -9.60
C LYS A 110 -9.84 6.80 -10.30
N ASN A 111 -9.40 7.81 -9.57
CA ASN A 111 -8.62 8.91 -10.11
C ASN A 111 -7.14 8.84 -9.69
N PHE A 112 -6.68 7.69 -9.18
CA PHE A 112 -5.35 7.57 -8.59
C PHE A 112 -4.23 7.98 -9.53
N GLU A 113 -4.31 7.66 -10.82
CA GLU A 113 -3.28 8.02 -11.80
C GLU A 113 -3.12 9.54 -11.95
N GLU A 114 -4.20 10.30 -11.87
CA GLU A 114 -4.16 11.76 -11.89
C GLU A 114 -3.55 12.31 -10.59
N TYR A 115 -3.99 11.78 -9.45
CA TYR A 115 -3.46 12.17 -8.14
C TYR A 115 -1.99 11.81 -7.98
N ARG A 116 -1.56 10.67 -8.53
CA ARG A 116 -0.17 10.24 -8.55
C ARG A 116 0.72 11.22 -9.30
N LYS A 117 0.30 11.72 -10.46
CA LYS A 117 1.06 12.70 -11.26
C LYS A 117 1.35 13.99 -10.50
N ILE A 118 0.45 14.40 -9.63
CA ILE A 118 0.59 15.63 -8.82
C ILE A 118 1.05 15.36 -7.38
N GLY A 119 1.31 14.11 -7.01
CA GLY A 119 1.79 13.72 -5.69
C GLY A 119 0.76 13.83 -4.57
N LYS A 120 -0.55 13.66 -4.90
CA LYS A 120 -1.63 13.76 -3.91
C LYS A 120 -1.96 12.40 -3.30
N GLY A 121 -1.83 12.31 -1.98
CA GLY A 121 -2.18 11.17 -1.16
C GLY A 121 -3.45 11.37 -0.35
N VAL A 122 -3.58 10.59 0.73
CA VAL A 122 -4.74 10.62 1.66
C VAL A 122 -4.24 10.70 3.09
N LEU A 123 -4.89 11.52 3.91
CA LEU A 123 -4.71 11.54 5.37
C LEU A 123 -5.95 10.95 6.03
N LEU A 124 -5.83 9.73 6.54
CA LEU A 124 -6.86 9.05 7.34
C LEU A 124 -6.68 9.45 8.80
N TRP A 125 -7.62 10.21 9.34
CA TRP A 125 -7.52 10.74 10.70
C TRP A 125 -8.76 10.36 11.54
N GLY A 126 -8.63 10.36 12.87
CA GLY A 126 -9.72 10.04 13.79
C GLY A 126 -9.25 9.29 15.03
N ALA A 127 -10.16 8.99 15.95
CA ALA A 127 -9.86 8.33 17.22
C ALA A 127 -9.16 6.96 17.04
N SER A 128 -8.48 6.50 18.08
CA SER A 128 -7.87 5.16 18.06
C SER A 128 -8.91 4.05 17.93
N GLY A 129 -8.60 3.03 17.13
CA GLY A 129 -9.48 1.86 16.94
C GLY A 129 -10.63 2.04 15.95
N THR A 130 -10.70 3.17 15.21
CA THR A 130 -11.77 3.45 14.24
C THR A 130 -11.58 2.77 12.88
N GLY A 131 -10.46 2.07 12.64
CA GLY A 131 -10.21 1.36 11.38
C GLY A 131 -9.30 2.10 10.38
N LYS A 132 -8.60 3.18 10.78
CA LYS A 132 -7.71 3.93 9.87
C LYS A 132 -6.67 3.04 9.18
N THR A 133 -5.96 2.22 9.94
CA THR A 133 -4.97 1.27 9.41
C THR A 133 -5.62 0.25 8.46
N PHE A 134 -6.83 -0.22 8.76
CA PHE A 134 -7.59 -1.09 7.86
C PHE A 134 -7.82 -0.43 6.51
N TYR A 135 -8.30 0.82 6.47
CA TYR A 135 -8.52 1.53 5.21
C TYR A 135 -7.23 1.87 4.48
N ALA A 136 -6.15 2.19 5.20
CA ALA A 136 -4.84 2.38 4.59
C ALA A 136 -4.36 1.10 3.89
N ASP A 137 -4.47 -0.04 4.56
CA ASP A 137 -4.11 -1.35 4.00
C ASP A 137 -5.01 -1.72 2.81
N ALA A 138 -6.33 -1.47 2.90
CA ALA A 138 -7.27 -1.73 1.82
C ALA A 138 -6.95 -0.91 0.56
N ILE A 139 -6.57 0.36 0.72
CA ILE A 139 -6.10 1.20 -0.38
C ILE A 139 -4.84 0.59 -1.02
N LEU A 140 -3.84 0.22 -0.20
CA LEU A 140 -2.60 -0.36 -0.72
C LEU A 140 -2.84 -1.70 -1.42
N ASN A 141 -3.67 -2.59 -0.85
CA ASN A 141 -4.06 -3.85 -1.48
C ASN A 141 -4.67 -3.61 -2.85
N ARG A 142 -5.62 -2.69 -2.95
CA ARG A 142 -6.28 -2.35 -4.21
C ARG A 142 -5.31 -1.73 -5.23
N LEU A 143 -4.41 -0.83 -4.81
CA LEU A 143 -3.41 -0.24 -5.70
C LEU A 143 -2.41 -1.27 -6.22
N VAL A 144 -1.99 -2.23 -5.37
CA VAL A 144 -1.14 -3.35 -5.79
C VAL A 144 -1.85 -4.25 -6.81
N GLU A 145 -3.14 -4.52 -6.63
CA GLU A 145 -3.99 -5.22 -7.59
C GLU A 145 -4.13 -4.47 -8.92
N MET A 146 -4.19 -3.14 -8.87
CA MET A 146 -4.18 -2.27 -10.05
C MET A 146 -2.81 -2.19 -10.76
N GLY A 147 -1.77 -2.85 -10.21
CA GLY A 147 -0.44 -2.94 -10.82
C GLY A 147 0.58 -1.93 -10.30
N TYR A 148 0.23 -1.09 -9.33
CA TYR A 148 1.17 -0.15 -8.71
C TYR A 148 2.08 -0.85 -7.69
N THR A 149 3.29 -0.32 -7.51
CA THR A 149 4.18 -0.72 -6.42
C THR A 149 3.86 0.12 -5.19
N ALA A 150 3.71 -0.52 -4.05
CA ALA A 150 3.33 0.12 -2.81
C ALA A 150 4.21 -0.34 -1.64
N LYS A 151 4.42 0.52 -0.63
CA LYS A 151 5.16 0.18 0.59
C LYS A 151 4.46 0.73 1.82
N LYS A 152 4.16 -0.15 2.77
CA LYS A 152 3.71 0.25 4.10
C LYS A 152 4.91 0.43 5.01
N TYR A 153 4.99 1.57 5.65
CA TYR A 153 6.08 1.98 6.52
C TYR A 153 5.54 2.43 7.87
N SER A 154 5.97 1.75 8.94
CA SER A 154 5.59 2.11 10.30
C SER A 154 6.70 2.92 10.95
N LEU A 155 6.46 4.21 11.20
CA LEU A 155 7.42 5.10 11.85
C LEU A 155 7.90 4.57 13.22
N PRO A 156 7.02 4.14 14.14
CA PRO A 156 7.45 3.66 15.45
C PRO A 156 8.42 2.48 15.40
N LYS A 157 8.24 1.55 14.45
CA LYS A 157 9.15 0.42 14.27
C LYS A 157 10.52 0.86 13.78
N GLN A 158 10.58 1.84 12.91
CA GLN A 158 11.82 2.31 12.29
C GLN A 158 12.62 3.22 13.22
N ILE A 159 11.95 4.01 14.04
CA ILE A 159 12.58 4.87 15.03
C ILE A 159 13.38 4.06 16.05
N SER A 160 12.88 2.87 16.44
CA SER A 160 13.62 1.97 17.33
C SER A 160 14.95 1.48 16.75
N VAL A 161 15.09 1.52 15.42
CA VAL A 161 16.28 1.08 14.66
C VAL A 161 17.08 2.27 14.12
N PHE A 162 16.52 3.50 14.17
CA PHE A 162 17.18 4.71 13.68
C PHE A 162 18.50 4.95 14.40
N ARG A 163 19.58 5.11 13.64
CA ARG A 163 20.94 5.25 14.20
C ARG A 163 21.71 6.44 13.68
N ASN A 164 21.53 6.85 12.40
CA ASN A 164 22.32 7.92 11.80
C ASN A 164 21.74 8.42 10.46
N LYS A 165 22.38 9.45 9.89
CA LYS A 165 22.00 10.05 8.62
C LYS A 165 22.03 9.06 7.45
N GLN A 166 23.02 8.17 7.40
CA GLN A 166 23.15 7.17 6.33
C GLN A 166 21.95 6.22 6.31
N TYR A 167 21.41 5.86 7.48
CA TYR A 167 20.18 5.09 7.59
C TYR A 167 18.99 5.83 6.99
N THR A 168 18.84 7.14 7.27
CA THR A 168 17.78 7.97 6.67
C THR A 168 17.87 7.98 5.15
N GLU A 169 19.06 8.16 4.60
CA GLU A 169 19.30 8.16 3.16
C GLU A 169 18.95 6.82 2.51
N SER A 170 19.28 5.70 3.17
CA SER A 170 18.91 4.36 2.68
C SER A 170 17.39 4.12 2.64
N ILE A 171 16.67 4.57 3.67
CA ILE A 171 15.21 4.49 3.71
C ILE A 171 14.59 5.36 2.61
N ILE A 172 15.05 6.58 2.44
CA ILE A 172 14.57 7.46 1.37
C ILE A 172 14.82 6.82 0.00
N ALA A 173 16.02 6.27 -0.24
CA ALA A 173 16.36 5.61 -1.50
C ALA A 173 15.48 4.36 -1.75
N GLU A 174 15.10 3.64 -0.71
CA GLU A 174 14.15 2.53 -0.79
C GLU A 174 12.75 3.03 -1.16
N LEU A 175 12.21 3.99 -0.41
CA LEU A 175 10.83 4.46 -0.57
C LEU A 175 10.59 5.14 -1.93
N LYS A 176 11.60 5.76 -2.53
CA LYS A 176 11.53 6.37 -3.88
C LYS A 176 11.27 5.36 -5.00
N LYS A 177 11.41 4.06 -4.77
CA LYS A 177 11.15 3.01 -5.77
C LYS A 177 9.65 2.69 -5.92
N TYR A 178 8.82 3.16 -5.00
CA TYR A 178 7.40 2.82 -4.97
C TYR A 178 6.53 3.91 -5.59
N SER A 179 5.43 3.48 -6.20
CA SER A 179 4.43 4.38 -6.79
C SER A 179 3.59 5.09 -5.73
N VAL A 180 3.49 4.49 -4.53
CA VAL A 180 2.77 5.01 -3.38
C VAL A 180 3.40 4.47 -2.09
N VAL A 181 3.45 5.30 -1.07
CA VAL A 181 3.94 4.92 0.26
C VAL A 181 2.83 5.13 1.29
N CYS A 182 2.71 4.23 2.25
CA CYS A 182 1.88 4.45 3.43
C CYS A 182 2.78 4.68 4.64
N ILE A 183 2.52 5.73 5.38
CA ILE A 183 3.15 6.04 6.67
C ILE A 183 2.07 5.91 7.75
N ASP A 184 2.13 4.80 8.50
CA ASP A 184 1.14 4.45 9.51
C ASP A 184 1.50 5.06 10.87
N ASP A 185 0.47 5.52 11.60
CA ASP A 185 0.54 6.09 12.96
C ASP A 185 1.42 7.37 13.08
N LEU A 186 1.30 8.30 12.14
CA LEU A 186 1.98 9.60 12.22
C LEU A 186 1.56 10.36 13.49
N GLY A 187 2.55 10.84 14.26
CA GLY A 187 2.33 11.58 15.50
C GLY A 187 2.16 10.69 16.74
N ALA A 188 2.38 9.37 16.63
CA ALA A 188 2.42 8.45 17.77
C ALA A 188 3.81 8.33 18.41
N GLU A 189 4.79 8.98 17.82
CA GLU A 189 6.20 8.89 18.19
C GLU A 189 6.54 9.78 19.39
N LYS A 190 7.61 9.41 20.11
CA LYS A 190 8.22 10.32 21.08
C LYS A 190 8.92 11.45 20.31
N GLU A 191 8.55 12.68 20.59
CA GLU A 191 9.10 13.88 19.95
C GLU A 191 10.54 14.17 20.42
N THR A 192 11.51 13.41 19.93
CA THR A 192 12.93 13.77 20.04
C THR A 192 13.38 14.56 18.81
N ALA A 193 14.35 15.46 18.97
CA ALA A 193 14.87 16.26 17.86
C ALA A 193 15.33 15.40 16.69
N SER A 194 16.08 14.33 16.96
CA SER A 194 16.57 13.39 15.94
C SER A 194 15.44 12.69 15.19
N MET A 195 14.36 12.34 15.89
CA MET A 195 13.20 11.69 15.31
C MET A 195 12.41 12.65 14.40
N ILE A 196 12.19 13.88 14.87
CA ILE A 196 11.54 14.93 14.07
C ILE A 196 12.35 15.17 12.78
N GLU A 197 13.68 15.22 12.87
CA GLU A 197 14.56 15.39 11.72
C GLU A 197 14.45 14.21 10.74
N PHE A 198 14.43 12.98 11.24
CA PHE A 198 14.25 11.78 10.42
C PHE A 198 12.91 11.79 9.69
N VAL A 199 11.80 11.96 10.41
CA VAL A 199 10.43 11.97 9.84
C VAL A 199 10.29 13.12 8.84
N TYR A 200 10.82 14.31 9.19
CA TYR A 200 10.83 15.45 8.28
C TYR A 200 11.59 15.15 6.99
N SER A 201 12.79 14.57 7.09
CA SER A 201 13.61 14.25 5.92
C SER A 201 12.92 13.27 4.98
N VAL A 202 12.31 12.22 5.52
CA VAL A 202 11.55 11.22 4.75
C VAL A 202 10.35 11.87 4.05
N ILE A 203 9.48 12.56 4.81
CA ILE A 203 8.26 13.16 4.26
C ILE A 203 8.58 14.28 3.27
N ASN A 204 9.61 15.11 3.56
CA ASN A 204 10.04 16.17 2.66
C ASN A 204 10.52 15.64 1.32
N GLU A 205 11.26 14.52 1.32
CA GLU A 205 11.76 13.94 0.09
C GLU A 205 10.63 13.30 -0.73
N LEU A 206 9.71 12.55 -0.09
CA LEU A 206 8.54 12.01 -0.77
C LEU A 206 7.67 13.12 -1.39
N TYR A 207 7.48 14.21 -0.66
CA TYR A 207 6.79 15.41 -1.15
C TYR A 207 7.50 16.04 -2.37
N ALA A 208 8.81 16.22 -2.30
CA ALA A 208 9.60 16.80 -3.39
C ALA A 208 9.58 15.94 -4.66
N GLN A 209 9.55 14.62 -4.51
CA GLN A 209 9.46 13.64 -5.61
C GLN A 209 8.03 13.42 -6.12
N LYS A 210 7.03 14.09 -5.53
CA LYS A 210 5.62 13.91 -5.84
C LYS A 210 5.16 12.45 -5.72
N ILE A 211 5.67 11.72 -4.73
CA ILE A 211 5.20 10.38 -4.40
C ILE A 211 3.98 10.52 -3.51
N PRO A 212 2.80 10.02 -3.92
CA PRO A 212 1.61 10.02 -3.07
C PRO A 212 1.87 9.27 -1.78
N VAL A 213 1.46 9.86 -0.66
CA VAL A 213 1.60 9.22 0.65
C VAL A 213 0.22 9.05 1.29
N ILE A 214 -0.06 7.85 1.78
CA ILE A 214 -1.22 7.55 2.61
C ILE A 214 -0.76 7.66 4.06
N PHE A 215 -1.32 8.60 4.81
CA PHE A 215 -1.02 8.74 6.23
C PHE A 215 -2.19 8.25 7.07
N THR A 216 -1.89 7.64 8.21
CA THR A 216 -2.85 7.47 9.29
C THR A 216 -2.41 8.26 10.52
N THR A 217 -3.33 8.82 11.28
CA THR A 217 -3.03 9.55 12.51
C THR A 217 -4.21 9.54 13.49
N ASN A 218 -3.88 9.54 14.79
CA ASN A 218 -4.88 9.73 15.84
C ASN A 218 -5.11 11.21 16.19
N LEU A 219 -4.32 12.11 15.60
CA LEU A 219 -4.46 13.54 15.82
C LEU A 219 -5.69 14.08 15.09
N ASN A 220 -6.31 15.12 15.69
CA ASN A 220 -7.40 15.82 15.05
C ASN A 220 -6.87 16.67 13.89
N TYR A 221 -7.58 16.65 12.75
CA TYR A 221 -7.17 17.41 11.56
C TYR A 221 -7.06 18.91 11.79
N GLU A 222 -7.97 19.48 12.58
CA GLU A 222 -7.92 20.92 12.94
C GLU A 222 -6.71 21.27 13.83
N GLU A 223 -6.27 20.34 14.69
CA GLU A 223 -5.05 20.51 15.48
C GLU A 223 -3.82 20.47 14.57
N ILE A 224 -3.78 19.53 13.62
CA ILE A 224 -2.71 19.43 12.62
C ILE A 224 -2.60 20.75 11.82
N LYS A 225 -3.72 21.30 11.35
CA LYS A 225 -3.76 22.56 10.59
C LYS A 225 -3.30 23.78 11.39
N LYS A 226 -3.61 23.81 12.68
CA LYS A 226 -3.25 24.93 13.57
C LYS A 226 -1.82 24.86 14.08
N CYS A 227 -1.12 23.74 13.89
CA CYS A 227 0.26 23.59 14.34
C CYS A 227 1.18 24.57 13.58
N PRO A 228 1.99 25.39 14.29
CA PRO A 228 2.86 26.36 13.65
C PRO A 228 3.85 25.70 12.69
N ALA A 229 3.85 26.13 11.42
CA ALA A 229 4.63 25.49 10.35
C ALA A 229 6.14 25.80 10.39
N ASP A 230 6.61 26.60 11.33
CA ASP A 230 7.99 27.07 11.43
C ASP A 230 8.91 26.14 12.25
N LYS A 231 8.34 25.30 13.12
CA LYS A 231 9.12 24.46 14.06
C LYS A 231 8.59 23.03 14.21
N GLY A 232 9.51 22.11 14.49
CA GLY A 232 9.21 20.74 14.91
C GLY A 232 8.25 20.00 13.98
N MET A 233 7.27 19.35 14.56
CA MET A 233 6.24 18.58 13.84
C MET A 233 5.35 19.44 12.93
N GLY A 234 5.20 20.74 13.21
CA GLY A 234 4.41 21.63 12.36
C GLY A 234 4.91 21.73 10.93
N ARG A 235 6.23 21.64 10.72
CA ARG A 235 6.84 21.58 9.37
C ARG A 235 6.44 20.30 8.62
N ILE A 236 6.29 19.20 9.34
CA ILE A 236 5.83 17.91 8.82
C ILE A 236 4.36 18.02 8.45
N TYR A 237 3.54 18.47 9.39
CA TYR A 237 2.08 18.58 9.21
C TYR A 237 1.70 19.53 8.07
N SER A 238 2.43 20.63 7.89
CA SER A 238 2.24 21.53 6.75
C SER A 238 2.37 20.82 5.39
N ARG A 239 3.34 19.88 5.26
CA ARG A 239 3.50 19.07 4.04
C ARG A 239 2.39 18.05 3.88
N VAL A 240 2.03 17.38 4.97
CA VAL A 240 0.94 16.40 4.96
C VAL A 240 -0.38 17.05 4.53
N VAL A 241 -0.75 18.19 5.12
CA VAL A 241 -1.95 18.95 4.73
C VAL A 241 -1.85 19.41 3.27
N GLY A 242 -0.68 19.86 2.83
CA GLY A 242 -0.45 20.33 1.46
C GLY A 242 -0.49 19.22 0.41
N SER A 243 -0.23 17.96 0.78
CA SER A 243 -0.12 16.82 -0.16
C SER A 243 -1.24 15.79 -0.05
N CYS A 244 -2.15 15.89 0.92
CA CYS A 244 -3.15 14.86 1.16
C CYS A 244 -4.58 15.38 1.18
N PHE A 245 -5.51 14.53 0.76
CA PHE A 245 -6.95 14.72 1.01
C PHE A 245 -7.28 14.18 2.41
N PRO A 246 -7.84 14.98 3.30
CA PRO A 246 -8.22 14.53 4.63
C PRO A 246 -9.51 13.71 4.56
N ILE A 247 -9.51 12.53 5.16
CA ILE A 247 -10.68 11.68 5.33
C ILE A 247 -10.81 11.34 6.82
N GLU A 248 -11.91 11.73 7.41
CA GLU A 248 -12.24 11.38 8.79
C GLU A 248 -12.73 9.92 8.85
N VAL A 249 -12.06 9.11 9.64
CA VAL A 249 -12.52 7.75 9.95
C VAL A 249 -13.16 7.76 11.34
N ASN A 250 -14.45 8.10 11.35
CA ASN A 250 -15.19 8.35 12.58
C ASN A 250 -16.09 7.15 12.91
N LYS A 251 -15.79 6.40 14.00
CA LYS A 251 -16.64 5.31 14.51
C LYS A 251 -16.30 4.83 15.90
N THR A 252 -17.23 4.01 16.45
CA THR A 252 -16.99 3.19 17.63
C THR A 252 -15.73 2.37 17.47
N ASN A 253 -14.98 2.25 18.57
CA ASN A 253 -13.72 1.51 18.57
C ASN A 253 -13.96 0.04 18.21
N GLN A 254 -13.59 -0.34 17.00
CA GLN A 254 -13.77 -1.68 16.43
C GLN A 254 -13.14 -2.78 17.29
N ARG A 255 -12.03 -2.48 17.98
CA ARG A 255 -11.36 -3.43 18.88
C ARG A 255 -12.24 -3.84 20.05
N PHE A 256 -13.10 -2.93 20.54
CA PHE A 256 -14.06 -3.26 21.59
C PHE A 256 -15.23 -4.09 21.05
N GLU A 257 -15.65 -3.87 19.82
CA GLU A 257 -16.70 -4.68 19.21
C GLU A 257 -16.20 -6.11 18.91
N GLU A 258 -14.96 -6.26 18.44
CA GLU A 258 -14.32 -7.57 18.28
C GLU A 258 -14.28 -8.34 19.62
N ILE A 259 -13.89 -7.66 20.71
CA ILE A 259 -13.84 -8.28 22.06
C ILE A 259 -15.24 -8.66 22.52
N LYS A 260 -16.25 -7.82 22.31
CA LYS A 260 -17.66 -8.15 22.66
C LYS A 260 -18.14 -9.42 21.93
N GLY A 261 -17.75 -9.60 20.66
CA GLY A 261 -18.09 -10.79 19.87
C GLY A 261 -17.49 -12.08 20.42
N VAL A 262 -16.28 -12.04 20.97
CA VAL A 262 -15.57 -13.23 21.50
C VAL A 262 -15.70 -13.42 23.01
N ALA A 263 -16.13 -12.40 23.76
CA ALA A 263 -16.29 -12.47 25.20
C ALA A 263 -17.24 -13.58 25.68
N PRO A 264 -18.38 -13.85 25.02
CA PRO A 264 -19.24 -14.98 25.39
C PRO A 264 -18.52 -16.32 25.30
N ILE A 265 -17.77 -16.55 24.23
CA ILE A 265 -17.00 -17.79 23.99
C ILE A 265 -15.94 -17.96 25.07
N TRP A 266 -15.23 -16.90 25.41
CA TRP A 266 -14.23 -16.90 26.48
C TRP A 266 -14.84 -17.23 27.85
N ASN A 267 -15.97 -16.60 28.18
CA ASN A 267 -16.67 -16.78 29.46
C ASN A 267 -17.22 -18.20 29.59
N GLU A 268 -17.79 -18.75 28.51
CA GLU A 268 -18.31 -20.12 28.48
C GLU A 268 -17.19 -21.14 28.67
N ARG A 269 -16.06 -20.95 28.00
CA ARG A 269 -14.90 -21.84 28.12
C ARG A 269 -14.29 -21.79 29.53
N ASN A 270 -14.20 -20.60 30.14
CA ASN A 270 -13.75 -20.47 31.52
C ASN A 270 -14.71 -21.10 32.52
N ALA A 271 -16.01 -21.02 32.31
CA ALA A 271 -16.99 -21.70 33.15
C ALA A 271 -16.88 -23.23 33.04
N GLN A 272 -16.56 -23.76 31.86
CA GLN A 272 -16.29 -25.20 31.68
C GLN A 272 -15.01 -25.63 32.39
N LEU A 273 -13.92 -24.86 32.29
CA LEU A 273 -12.66 -25.18 32.98
C LEU A 273 -12.80 -25.14 34.50
N LYS A 274 -13.53 -24.19 35.06
CA LYS A 274 -13.86 -24.16 36.50
C LYS A 274 -14.65 -25.38 36.93
N LYS A 275 -15.64 -25.82 36.15
CA LYS A 275 -16.39 -27.05 36.43
C LYS A 275 -15.53 -28.32 36.38
N GLN A 276 -14.46 -28.32 35.60
CA GLN A 276 -13.50 -29.43 35.47
C GLN A 276 -12.39 -29.40 36.53
N GLY A 277 -12.42 -28.47 37.49
CA GLY A 277 -11.42 -28.38 38.57
C GLY A 277 -10.04 -27.90 38.10
N ALA A 278 -9.95 -27.25 36.92
CA ALA A 278 -8.66 -26.78 36.39
C ALA A 278 -8.07 -25.57 37.12
N PHE A 279 -8.86 -24.95 38.02
CA PHE A 279 -8.43 -23.89 38.93
C PHE A 279 -9.01 -24.19 40.32
N ASN A 280 -8.15 -24.56 41.28
CA ASN A 280 -8.48 -24.50 42.67
C ASN A 280 -8.35 -23.05 43.14
N ASP A 281 -9.32 -22.58 43.94
CA ASP A 281 -9.36 -21.24 44.53
C ASP A 281 -8.11 -20.96 45.37
#